data_7d8a20c1ee3ed9c59e21753bf772376c
#
_entry.id   7d8a20c1ee3ed9c59e21753bf772376c
#
_cell.length_a   1.000
_cell.length_b   1.000
_cell.length_c   1.000
_cell.angle_alpha   90.00
_cell.angle_beta   90.00
_cell.angle_gamma   90.00
#
_symmetry.space_group_name_H-M   'P 1'
#
loop_
_entity.id
_entity.type
_entity.pdbx_description
1 polymer ?
#
loop_
_entity_poly.entity_id
_entity_poly.type
_entity_poly.pdbx_seq_one_letter_code
_entity_poly.pdbx_strand_id
1 'polypeptide(L)'
;MKVDVTLNEVKSLIKFLRGFITQCFTQHDVRVLFFLILTFNFIHTSCSSTRQLSIFNLYAESPYVTIVSLLQSGDTEQATLMLEKMVKKDKKESQWYKLLDDTYKSSDLTEKRIEMLEKALKVKDVEEPEVLRFRLAMAMFDAERFDEAIAQLGKLRQTSLVKHTIAKCNDAKMLKENALDIEIAPMSDSINTPYDNIWPFIDTDKRHFYTTVVVGKSASVANSFDIQEDIFCSTLSSDGRWLPVQAVAGELHSNENEGACCISADGKYMFFAACNRRGGGGGCELYYSINHNGRWSRPVLCPAPLNSLRWQSTPSLSADGKTLYFSAIGNIPDGSSKGDKDIFKCNVFYNKDGSLSFYRVEVLGPEVNTPYNEISPFISPYGDLLYFSSDGHGGMGGLDVCYSRLDTTGAWGNAVNIGYPINTHRDEFGFVVDVTGEHGYMSCNGLAGGEYWPNKRIVSITLPEEHRSGSGFEQKGEDFTLENIYFDTDVSTLRPESFPYLDAFVQFLTVHPSYKIHITGHTDDTGTQEHNFTLSLQRAESVGTYLKEHGISAERITTEGVGSSQPVSLTENSLNRRIEIHLLMEN
;
A
#
# COMPACT_ATOMS: atom_id res chain seq x y z
N MET A 1 20.21 54.04 -9.78
CA MET A 1 18.80 54.34 -9.40
C MET A 1 18.60 53.82 -7.98
N LYS A 2 18.45 54.73 -6.99
CA LYS A 2 18.10 54.34 -5.62
C LYS A 2 16.58 54.12 -5.60
N VAL A 3 16.15 52.89 -5.36
CA VAL A 3 14.75 52.61 -5.12
C VAL A 3 14.54 52.71 -3.59
N ASP A 4 13.87 53.78 -3.16
CA ASP A 4 13.46 53.95 -1.77
C ASP A 4 12.21 53.06 -1.51
N VAL A 5 12.43 51.86 -0.96
CA VAL A 5 11.34 50.95 -0.56
C VAL A 5 10.78 51.41 0.78
N THR A 6 9.51 51.67 0.84
CA THR A 6 8.82 52.10 2.07
C THR A 6 8.64 50.96 3.06
N LEU A 7 8.55 51.27 4.35
CA LEU A 7 8.33 50.30 5.44
C LEU A 7 7.04 49.49 5.24
N ASN A 8 6.04 50.03 4.56
CA ASN A 8 4.77 49.37 4.24
C ASN A 8 4.92 48.34 3.10
N GLU A 9 5.75 48.62 2.09
CA GLU A 9 6.07 47.67 1.01
C GLU A 9 6.87 46.49 1.54
N VAL A 10 7.79 46.73 2.47
CA VAL A 10 8.52 45.66 3.17
C VAL A 10 7.58 44.78 3.99
N LYS A 11 6.63 45.38 4.75
CA LYS A 11 5.62 44.63 5.52
C LYS A 11 4.69 43.80 4.59
N SER A 12 4.30 44.36 3.45
CA SER A 12 3.47 43.68 2.45
C SER A 12 4.23 42.50 1.82
N LEU A 13 5.50 42.69 1.50
CA LEU A 13 6.36 41.63 0.97
C LEU A 13 6.61 40.52 2.00
N ILE A 14 6.79 40.87 3.27
CA ILE A 14 6.92 39.90 4.36
C ILE A 14 5.64 39.08 4.55
N LYS A 15 4.46 39.71 4.43
CA LYS A 15 3.18 39.02 4.51
C LYS A 15 2.95 38.08 3.32
N PHE A 16 3.35 38.51 2.12
CA PHE A 16 3.31 37.70 0.91
C PHE A 16 4.26 36.50 0.98
N LEU A 17 5.52 36.72 1.42
CA LEU A 17 6.51 35.65 1.60
C LEU A 17 6.09 34.65 2.69
N ARG A 18 5.49 35.10 3.78
CA ARG A 18 4.91 34.21 4.81
C ARG A 18 3.84 33.32 4.23
N GLY A 19 2.87 33.86 3.48
CA GLY A 19 1.83 33.07 2.81
C GLY A 19 2.40 32.05 1.82
N PHE A 20 3.39 32.46 1.05
CA PHE A 20 4.04 31.62 0.04
C PHE A 20 4.88 30.48 0.67
N ILE A 21 5.62 30.78 1.74
CA ILE A 21 6.40 29.78 2.49
C ILE A 21 5.44 28.77 3.14
N THR A 22 4.33 29.22 3.73
CA THR A 22 3.32 28.32 4.30
C THR A 22 2.71 27.41 3.23
N GLN A 23 2.47 27.91 2.03
CA GLN A 23 1.94 27.14 0.92
C GLN A 23 2.96 26.12 0.37
N CYS A 24 4.26 26.46 0.37
CA CYS A 24 5.33 25.52 -0.01
C CYS A 24 5.52 24.40 1.01
N PHE A 25 5.35 24.66 2.32
CA PHE A 25 5.43 23.63 3.37
C PHE A 25 4.25 22.65 3.33
N THR A 26 3.05 23.12 2.99
CA THR A 26 1.88 22.23 2.82
C THR A 26 1.98 21.33 1.58
N GLN A 27 2.88 21.66 0.64
CA GLN A 27 3.12 20.88 -0.58
C GLN A 27 4.43 20.07 -0.56
N HIS A 28 5.15 19.99 0.58
CA HIS A 28 6.44 19.30 0.73
C HIS A 28 7.53 19.69 -0.30
N ASP A 29 7.45 20.88 -0.92
CA ASP A 29 8.41 21.30 -1.93
C ASP A 29 9.57 22.11 -1.32
N VAL A 30 10.48 21.40 -0.67
CA VAL A 30 11.71 21.93 -0.04
C VAL A 30 12.65 22.58 -1.08
N ARG A 31 12.52 22.23 -2.37
CA ARG A 31 13.36 22.77 -3.47
C ARG A 31 13.10 24.26 -3.71
N VAL A 32 11.87 24.71 -3.49
CA VAL A 32 11.51 26.12 -3.68
C VAL A 32 12.13 27.00 -2.57
N LEU A 33 12.24 26.47 -1.35
CA LEU A 33 12.91 27.17 -0.25
C LEU A 33 14.41 27.30 -0.49
N PHE A 34 15.05 26.28 -1.05
CA PHE A 34 16.48 26.28 -1.43
C PHE A 34 16.75 27.27 -2.57
N PHE A 35 15.83 27.36 -3.53
CA PHE A 35 15.93 28.32 -4.64
C PHE A 35 15.78 29.77 -4.16
N LEU A 36 14.91 30.03 -3.20
CA LEU A 36 14.74 31.34 -2.57
C LEU A 36 15.98 31.74 -1.74
N ILE A 37 16.60 30.80 -1.02
CA ILE A 37 17.84 31.04 -0.27
C ILE A 37 19.00 31.30 -1.23
N LEU A 38 19.09 30.56 -2.36
CA LEU A 38 20.11 30.78 -3.39
C LEU A 38 19.92 32.10 -4.15
N THR A 39 18.69 32.47 -4.50
CA THR A 39 18.43 33.77 -5.17
C THR A 39 18.67 34.94 -4.22
N PHE A 40 18.41 34.81 -2.92
CA PHE A 40 18.77 35.82 -1.91
C PHE A 40 20.28 35.93 -1.72
N ASN A 41 21.05 34.84 -1.81
CA ASN A 41 22.52 34.89 -1.78
C ASN A 41 23.11 35.54 -3.06
N PHE A 42 22.46 35.39 -4.22
CA PHE A 42 22.91 36.05 -5.45
C PHE A 42 22.67 37.57 -5.45
N ILE A 43 21.65 38.07 -4.76
CA ILE A 43 21.39 39.48 -4.52
C ILE A 43 22.40 40.04 -3.51
N HIS A 44 22.98 39.18 -2.66
CA HIS A 44 23.93 39.58 -1.63
C HIS A 44 25.32 40.00 -2.19
N THR A 45 25.70 39.51 -3.36
CA THR A 45 27.01 39.85 -3.96
C THR A 45 27.05 41.20 -4.67
N SER A 46 25.92 41.91 -4.78
CA SER A 46 25.86 43.17 -5.56
C SER A 46 25.52 44.43 -4.76
N CYS A 47 25.34 44.36 -3.41
CA CYS A 47 24.98 45.55 -2.64
C CYS A 47 25.57 45.56 -1.24
N SER A 48 26.60 46.39 -1.02
CA SER A 48 27.22 46.65 0.30
C SER A 48 26.40 47.69 1.09
N SER A 49 25.58 47.29 2.03
CA SER A 49 25.08 48.20 3.06
C SER A 49 24.73 47.48 4.38
N THR A 50 25.16 48.09 5.48
CA THR A 50 24.95 47.68 6.88
C THR A 50 23.48 47.53 7.30
N ARG A 51 22.51 47.98 6.49
CA ARG A 51 21.07 47.80 6.71
C ARG A 51 20.56 46.41 6.37
N GLN A 52 21.20 45.69 5.47
CA GLN A 52 20.78 44.31 5.11
C GLN A 52 21.14 43.29 6.17
N LEU A 53 22.28 43.44 6.86
CA LEU A 53 22.64 42.60 8.00
C LEU A 53 21.61 42.69 9.14
N SER A 54 21.02 43.89 9.38
CA SER A 54 20.01 44.05 10.45
C SER A 54 18.69 43.37 10.15
N ILE A 55 18.28 43.29 8.88
CA ILE A 55 17.06 42.56 8.43
C ILE A 55 17.29 41.07 8.52
N PHE A 56 18.46 40.57 8.13
CA PHE A 56 18.82 39.17 8.20
C PHE A 56 18.92 38.66 9.65
N ASN A 57 19.53 39.47 10.55
CA ASN A 57 19.59 39.16 11.97
C ASN A 57 18.20 39.22 12.63
N LEU A 58 17.32 40.13 12.24
CA LEU A 58 15.93 40.17 12.68
C LEU A 58 15.12 38.97 12.23
N TYR A 59 15.44 38.39 11.05
CA TYR A 59 14.79 37.18 10.56
C TYR A 59 15.33 35.92 11.23
N ALA A 60 16.64 35.82 11.46
CA ALA A 60 17.29 34.70 12.16
C ALA A 60 16.86 34.61 13.67
N GLU A 61 16.43 35.74 14.27
CA GLU A 61 15.89 35.80 15.64
C GLU A 61 14.35 35.63 15.70
N SER A 62 13.69 35.39 14.57
CA SER A 62 12.24 35.17 14.54
C SER A 62 11.89 33.87 15.27
N PRO A 63 10.95 33.90 16.25
CA PRO A 63 10.49 32.70 16.93
C PRO A 63 10.02 31.59 15.96
N TYR A 64 9.47 31.98 14.80
CA TYR A 64 9.04 31.06 13.77
C TYR A 64 10.20 30.26 13.18
N VAL A 65 11.28 30.93 12.79
CA VAL A 65 12.47 30.26 12.23
C VAL A 65 13.11 29.31 13.24
N THR A 66 13.19 29.76 14.51
CA THR A 66 13.73 28.92 15.59
C THR A 66 12.88 27.67 15.80
N ILE A 67 11.54 27.80 15.85
CA ILE A 67 10.63 26.67 16.04
C ILE A 67 10.71 25.70 14.87
N VAL A 68 10.69 26.20 13.62
CA VAL A 68 10.83 25.35 12.44
C VAL A 68 12.17 24.61 12.43
N SER A 69 13.26 25.28 12.82
CA SER A 69 14.58 24.64 12.94
C SER A 69 14.60 23.53 14.00
N LEU A 70 13.96 23.75 15.16
CA LEU A 70 13.82 22.74 16.20
C LEU A 70 13.01 21.53 15.72
N LEU A 71 11.89 21.75 15.03
CA LEU A 71 11.09 20.69 14.45
C LEU A 71 11.86 19.89 13.39
N GLN A 72 12.64 20.57 12.55
CA GLN A 72 13.50 19.93 11.54
C GLN A 72 14.66 19.15 12.16
N SER A 73 15.16 19.58 13.31
CA SER A 73 16.22 18.87 14.04
C SER A 73 15.70 17.73 14.94
N GLY A 74 14.38 17.51 14.99
CA GLY A 74 13.76 16.50 15.83
C GLY A 74 13.62 16.89 17.31
N ASP A 75 13.99 18.12 17.70
CA ASP A 75 13.79 18.61 19.07
C ASP A 75 12.34 19.10 19.27
N THR A 76 11.43 18.14 19.20
CA THR A 76 9.98 18.38 19.33
C THR A 76 9.60 18.87 20.70
N GLU A 77 10.33 18.54 21.75
CA GLU A 77 10.05 18.99 23.11
C GLU A 77 10.29 20.50 23.23
N GLN A 78 11.44 21.00 22.82
CA GLN A 78 11.72 22.44 22.84
C GLN A 78 10.81 23.23 21.89
N ALA A 79 10.53 22.69 20.70
CA ALA A 79 9.59 23.30 19.77
C ALA A 79 8.20 23.44 20.39
N THR A 80 7.69 22.40 21.05
CA THR A 80 6.40 22.41 21.75
C THR A 80 6.36 23.47 22.83
N LEU A 81 7.38 23.55 23.70
CA LEU A 81 7.46 24.58 24.76
C LEU A 81 7.47 26.01 24.20
N MET A 82 8.16 26.22 23.08
CA MET A 82 8.16 27.53 22.41
C MET A 82 6.81 27.86 21.79
N LEU A 83 6.16 26.89 21.12
CA LEU A 83 4.84 27.04 20.51
C LEU A 83 3.78 27.37 21.57
N GLU A 84 3.76 26.68 22.71
CA GLU A 84 2.86 26.97 23.83
C GLU A 84 3.04 28.40 24.39
N LYS A 85 4.29 28.90 24.41
CA LYS A 85 4.57 30.29 24.78
C LYS A 85 4.03 31.26 23.73
N MET A 86 4.19 30.96 22.45
CA MET A 86 3.71 31.83 21.37
C MET A 86 2.18 31.88 21.33
N VAL A 87 1.48 30.78 21.50
CA VAL A 87 0.00 30.73 21.62
C VAL A 87 -0.49 31.60 22.80
N LYS A 88 0.22 31.60 23.94
CA LYS A 88 -0.13 32.44 25.10
C LYS A 88 0.15 33.89 24.84
N LYS A 89 1.23 34.23 24.11
CA LYS A 89 1.68 35.60 23.82
C LYS A 89 0.83 36.26 22.74
N ASP A 90 0.54 35.56 21.68
CA ASP A 90 -0.25 36.03 20.53
C ASP A 90 -1.44 35.13 20.25
N LYS A 91 -2.48 35.31 21.06
CA LYS A 91 -3.67 34.47 21.07
C LYS A 91 -4.52 34.56 19.79
N LYS A 92 -4.32 35.60 18.96
CA LYS A 92 -5.11 35.79 17.74
C LYS A 92 -4.48 35.15 16.51
N GLU A 93 -3.18 34.97 16.49
CA GLU A 93 -2.40 34.45 15.37
C GLU A 93 -2.66 32.94 15.18
N SER A 94 -3.40 32.55 14.14
CA SER A 94 -3.79 31.15 13.86
C SER A 94 -2.61 30.25 13.57
N GLN A 95 -1.51 30.80 13.04
CA GLN A 95 -0.33 30.04 12.64
C GLN A 95 0.31 29.29 13.81
N TRP A 96 0.34 29.87 15.00
CA TRP A 96 0.88 29.19 16.19
C TRP A 96 0.03 28.00 16.62
N TYR A 97 -1.30 28.11 16.51
CA TYR A 97 -2.21 27.01 16.78
C TYR A 97 -2.06 25.89 15.77
N LYS A 98 -1.89 26.22 14.49
CA LYS A 98 -1.69 25.23 13.43
C LYS A 98 -0.40 24.44 13.63
N LEU A 99 0.72 25.11 13.88
CA LEU A 99 2.00 24.46 14.16
C LEU A 99 1.97 23.60 15.43
N LEU A 100 1.32 24.08 16.49
CA LEU A 100 1.19 23.34 17.74
C LEU A 100 0.28 22.13 17.58
N ASP A 101 -0.80 22.25 16.79
CA ASP A 101 -1.67 21.14 16.43
C ASP A 101 -0.91 20.04 15.67
N ASP A 102 -0.12 20.43 14.64
CA ASP A 102 0.70 19.50 13.87
C ASP A 102 1.76 18.81 14.76
N THR A 103 2.37 19.56 15.69
CA THR A 103 3.35 19.02 16.64
C THR A 103 2.70 18.05 17.64
N TYR A 104 1.54 18.39 18.18
CA TYR A 104 0.79 17.49 19.05
C TYR A 104 0.29 16.24 18.30
N LYS A 105 -0.12 16.40 17.03
CA LYS A 105 -0.53 15.28 16.20
C LYS A 105 0.61 14.29 15.99
N SER A 106 1.80 14.77 15.65
CA SER A 106 2.99 13.90 15.45
C SER A 106 3.47 13.23 16.74
N SER A 107 3.03 13.71 17.90
CA SER A 107 3.33 13.16 19.23
C SER A 107 2.15 12.39 19.86
N ASP A 108 1.08 12.13 19.09
CA ASP A 108 -0.17 11.46 19.52
C ASP A 108 -0.84 12.11 20.76
N LEU A 109 -0.69 13.42 20.91
CA LEU A 109 -1.25 14.17 22.04
C LEU A 109 -2.66 14.69 21.72
N THR A 110 -3.56 13.79 21.30
CA THR A 110 -4.86 14.12 20.73
C THR A 110 -5.76 14.92 21.66
N GLU A 111 -5.83 14.62 22.95
CA GLU A 111 -6.60 15.40 23.92
C GLU A 111 -6.05 16.83 24.09
N LYS A 112 -4.73 17.01 24.06
CA LYS A 112 -4.13 18.35 24.09
C LYS A 112 -4.45 19.15 22.83
N ARG A 113 -4.54 18.51 21.68
CA ARG A 113 -4.98 19.16 20.44
C ARG A 113 -6.39 19.70 20.57
N ILE A 114 -7.32 18.87 21.05
CA ILE A 114 -8.73 19.24 21.27
C ILE A 114 -8.82 20.42 22.24
N GLU A 115 -8.22 20.30 23.43
CA GLU A 115 -8.25 21.34 24.44
C GLU A 115 -7.69 22.68 23.94
N MET A 116 -6.57 22.64 23.22
CA MET A 116 -5.90 23.82 22.66
C MET A 116 -6.78 24.50 21.61
N LEU A 117 -7.34 23.71 20.64
CA LEU A 117 -8.18 24.24 19.57
C LEU A 117 -9.53 24.76 20.09
N GLU A 118 -10.13 24.14 21.10
CA GLU A 118 -11.32 24.67 21.78
C GLU A 118 -11.05 26.01 22.45
N LYS A 119 -9.88 26.16 23.10
CA LYS A 119 -9.47 27.44 23.70
C LYS A 119 -9.24 28.49 22.62
N ALA A 120 -8.60 28.15 21.52
CA ALA A 120 -8.37 29.03 20.39
C ALA A 120 -9.68 29.61 19.83
N LEU A 121 -10.69 28.78 19.65
CA LEU A 121 -12.00 29.16 19.09
C LEU A 121 -12.83 30.05 20.06
N LYS A 122 -12.46 30.15 21.36
CA LYS A 122 -13.06 31.08 22.32
C LYS A 122 -12.39 32.45 22.30
N VAL A 123 -11.25 32.62 21.63
CA VAL A 123 -10.56 33.89 21.48
C VAL A 123 -11.33 34.78 20.52
N LYS A 124 -11.69 35.99 20.99
CA LYS A 124 -12.39 36.98 20.15
C LYS A 124 -11.47 37.43 19.01
N ASP A 125 -11.98 37.42 17.80
CA ASP A 125 -11.26 37.79 16.55
C ASP A 125 -9.98 36.97 16.32
N VAL A 126 -10.00 35.67 16.65
CA VAL A 126 -8.93 34.74 16.25
C VAL A 126 -8.88 34.65 14.72
N GLU A 127 -7.69 34.58 14.17
CA GLU A 127 -7.51 34.45 12.73
C GLU A 127 -7.94 33.04 12.24
N GLU A 128 -8.50 32.96 11.04
CA GLU A 128 -8.90 31.73 10.37
C GLU A 128 -9.74 30.75 11.24
N PRO A 129 -10.82 31.22 11.89
CA PRO A 129 -11.59 30.37 12.82
C PRO A 129 -12.21 29.14 12.15
N GLU A 130 -12.50 29.18 10.84
CA GLU A 130 -12.99 28.02 10.10
C GLU A 130 -11.92 26.95 9.96
N VAL A 131 -10.66 27.32 9.71
CA VAL A 131 -9.52 26.39 9.62
C VAL A 131 -9.28 25.73 10.98
N LEU A 132 -9.27 26.53 12.07
CA LEU A 132 -9.11 26.00 13.42
C LEU A 132 -10.26 25.06 13.83
N ARG A 133 -11.50 25.36 13.39
CA ARG A 133 -12.65 24.49 13.62
C ARG A 133 -12.57 23.20 12.85
N PHE A 134 -12.10 23.24 11.61
CA PHE A 134 -11.85 22.03 10.84
C PHE A 134 -10.78 21.15 11.51
N ARG A 135 -9.67 21.75 11.96
CA ARG A 135 -8.63 21.04 12.73
C ARG A 135 -9.15 20.45 14.04
N LEU A 136 -10.04 21.15 14.75
CA LEU A 136 -10.71 20.62 15.94
C LEU A 136 -11.56 19.40 15.60
N ALA A 137 -12.33 19.46 14.51
CA ALA A 137 -13.11 18.31 14.07
C ALA A 137 -12.22 17.12 13.74
N MET A 138 -11.06 17.35 13.08
CA MET A 138 -10.11 16.27 12.80
C MET A 138 -9.46 15.72 14.07
N ALA A 139 -9.15 16.57 15.07
CA ALA A 139 -8.64 16.10 16.35
C ALA A 139 -9.69 15.25 17.11
N MET A 140 -10.97 15.64 17.03
CA MET A 140 -12.08 14.84 17.57
C MET A 140 -12.29 13.52 16.81
N PHE A 141 -12.08 13.52 15.50
CA PHE A 141 -12.08 12.31 14.66
C PHE A 141 -10.96 11.35 15.09
N ASP A 142 -9.73 11.87 15.24
CA ASP A 142 -8.57 11.09 15.71
C ASP A 142 -8.78 10.53 17.13
N ALA A 143 -9.60 11.19 17.96
CA ALA A 143 -10.04 10.71 19.27
C ALA A 143 -11.26 9.75 19.21
N GLU A 144 -11.68 9.35 18.02
CA GLU A 144 -12.88 8.52 17.77
C GLU A 144 -14.19 9.13 18.30
N ARG A 145 -14.22 10.47 18.49
CA ARG A 145 -15.39 11.26 18.93
C ARG A 145 -16.17 11.75 17.70
N PHE A 146 -16.66 10.81 16.90
CA PHE A 146 -17.21 11.05 15.55
C PHE A 146 -18.41 11.99 15.54
N ASP A 147 -19.35 11.84 16.45
CA ASP A 147 -20.53 12.71 16.53
C ASP A 147 -20.16 14.16 16.87
N GLU A 148 -19.14 14.38 17.70
CA GLU A 148 -18.63 15.71 18.03
C GLU A 148 -17.86 16.31 16.83
N ALA A 149 -17.08 15.51 16.11
CA ALA A 149 -16.43 15.94 14.87
C ALA A 149 -17.47 16.40 13.84
N ILE A 150 -18.51 15.61 13.59
CA ILE A 150 -19.64 15.95 12.70
C ILE A 150 -20.31 17.26 13.15
N ALA A 151 -20.52 17.44 14.46
CA ALA A 151 -21.10 18.67 15.00
C ALA A 151 -20.23 19.91 14.76
N GLN A 152 -18.89 19.79 14.78
CA GLN A 152 -17.99 20.89 14.41
C GLN A 152 -17.99 21.15 12.91
N LEU A 153 -17.93 20.11 12.08
CA LEU A 153 -17.99 20.20 10.62
C LEU A 153 -19.31 20.81 10.13
N GLY A 154 -20.42 20.51 10.81
CA GLY A 154 -21.73 21.09 10.51
C GLY A 154 -21.80 22.62 10.68
N LYS A 155 -20.90 23.22 11.45
CA LYS A 155 -20.79 24.69 11.63
C LYS A 155 -19.97 25.37 10.53
N LEU A 156 -19.34 24.62 9.64
CA LEU A 156 -18.52 25.12 8.54
C LEU A 156 -19.35 25.26 7.25
N ARG A 157 -18.83 26.07 6.32
CA ARG A 157 -19.37 26.11 4.97
C ARG A 157 -19.28 24.73 4.34
N GLN A 158 -20.40 24.24 3.82
CA GLN A 158 -20.53 22.87 3.27
C GLN A 158 -19.86 22.72 1.89
N THR A 159 -18.54 22.80 1.86
CA THR A 159 -17.70 22.51 0.69
C THR A 159 -17.68 21.01 0.40
N SER A 160 -17.15 20.60 -0.76
CA SER A 160 -16.92 19.18 -1.07
C SER A 160 -16.04 18.49 -0.04
N LEU A 161 -14.98 19.14 0.40
CA LEU A 161 -14.08 18.64 1.46
C LEU A 161 -14.84 18.39 2.77
N VAL A 162 -15.63 19.36 3.26
CA VAL A 162 -16.38 19.23 4.52
C VAL A 162 -17.40 18.10 4.42
N LYS A 163 -18.11 17.98 3.30
CA LYS A 163 -19.09 16.90 3.07
C LYS A 163 -18.40 15.53 3.03
N HIS A 164 -17.28 15.44 2.35
CA HIS A 164 -16.46 14.21 2.30
C HIS A 164 -15.98 13.82 3.70
N THR A 165 -15.47 14.76 4.50
CA THR A 165 -15.04 14.50 5.88
C THR A 165 -16.20 14.07 6.78
N ILE A 166 -17.40 14.63 6.61
CA ILE A 166 -18.61 14.16 7.34
C ILE A 166 -18.97 12.73 6.94
N ALA A 167 -18.91 12.39 5.65
CA ALA A 167 -19.14 11.03 5.18
C ALA A 167 -18.13 10.06 5.81
N LYS A 168 -16.84 10.44 5.81
CA LYS A 168 -15.77 9.65 6.46
C LYS A 168 -16.02 9.44 7.96
N CYS A 169 -16.51 10.45 8.69
CA CYS A 169 -16.88 10.28 10.10
C CYS A 169 -18.02 9.25 10.29
N ASN A 170 -19.00 9.23 9.39
CA ASN A 170 -20.09 8.25 9.44
C ASN A 170 -19.61 6.84 9.09
N ASP A 171 -18.73 6.71 8.08
CA ASP A 171 -18.12 5.43 7.70
C ASP A 171 -17.30 4.87 8.87
N ALA A 172 -16.46 5.69 9.50
CA ALA A 172 -15.66 5.32 10.66
C ALA A 172 -16.52 4.84 11.84
N LYS A 173 -17.64 5.54 12.10
CA LYS A 173 -18.59 5.14 13.14
C LYS A 173 -19.21 3.78 12.83
N MET A 174 -19.66 3.57 11.59
CA MET A 174 -20.24 2.30 11.13
C MET A 174 -19.22 1.15 11.23
N LEU A 175 -17.98 1.38 10.80
CA LEU A 175 -16.91 0.37 10.88
C LEU A 175 -16.62 -0.01 12.34
N LYS A 176 -16.61 0.96 13.25
CA LYS A 176 -16.39 0.68 14.68
C LYS A 176 -17.58 -0.03 15.34
N GLU A 177 -18.81 0.29 14.95
CA GLU A 177 -20.03 -0.41 15.41
C GLU A 177 -20.07 -1.87 14.92
N ASN A 178 -19.45 -2.17 13.78
CA ASN A 178 -19.33 -3.51 13.19
C ASN A 178 -17.90 -4.05 13.30
N ALA A 179 -17.26 -3.83 14.44
CA ALA A 179 -15.88 -4.27 14.68
C ALA A 179 -15.72 -5.79 14.49
N LEU A 180 -14.63 -6.16 13.80
CA LEU A 180 -14.26 -7.56 13.62
C LEU A 180 -13.72 -8.14 14.94
N ASP A 181 -14.09 -9.39 15.24
CA ASP A 181 -13.54 -10.14 16.37
C ASP A 181 -12.27 -10.88 15.92
N ILE A 182 -11.16 -10.16 15.91
CA ILE A 182 -9.87 -10.65 15.39
C ILE A 182 -8.72 -10.30 16.33
N GLU A 183 -7.66 -11.10 16.28
CA GLU A 183 -6.43 -10.85 17.00
C GLU A 183 -5.43 -10.10 16.08
N ILE A 184 -4.91 -8.99 16.59
CA ILE A 184 -3.83 -8.21 15.96
C ILE A 184 -2.72 -8.04 16.99
N ALA A 185 -1.51 -8.45 16.63
CA ALA A 185 -0.36 -8.36 17.51
C ALA A 185 0.88 -7.83 16.79
N PRO A 186 1.75 -7.05 17.46
CA PRO A 186 3.04 -6.70 16.89
C PRO A 186 3.89 -7.97 16.70
N MET A 187 4.57 -8.06 15.55
CA MET A 187 5.61 -9.06 15.35
C MET A 187 6.71 -8.92 16.40
N SER A 188 7.45 -9.99 16.63
CA SER A 188 8.56 -9.99 17.60
C SER A 188 9.63 -8.94 17.29
N ASP A 189 10.45 -8.58 18.28
CA ASP A 189 11.60 -7.68 18.12
C ASP A 189 12.69 -8.26 17.17
N SER A 190 12.57 -9.52 16.77
CA SER A 190 13.39 -10.09 15.69
C SER A 190 13.03 -9.52 14.32
N ILE A 191 11.77 -9.13 14.13
CA ILE A 191 11.26 -8.48 12.91
C ILE A 191 11.23 -6.96 13.12
N ASN A 192 10.63 -6.50 14.23
CA ASN A 192 10.49 -5.09 14.56
C ASN A 192 11.77 -4.56 15.21
N THR A 193 12.59 -3.87 14.44
CA THR A 193 13.81 -3.20 14.92
C THR A 193 13.46 -1.93 15.72
N PRO A 194 14.41 -1.27 16.38
CA PRO A 194 14.21 0.02 17.02
C PRO A 194 13.91 1.18 16.03
N TYR A 195 13.88 0.92 14.74
CA TYR A 195 13.62 1.87 13.67
C TYR A 195 12.22 1.64 13.07
N ASP A 196 11.80 2.46 12.10
CA ASP A 196 10.62 2.18 11.30
C ASP A 196 10.82 0.88 10.51
N ASN A 197 9.85 -0.03 10.63
CA ASN A 197 9.77 -1.26 9.88
C ASN A 197 8.51 -1.19 9.02
N ILE A 198 8.68 -1.18 7.70
CA ILE A 198 7.61 -0.92 6.75
C ILE A 198 7.66 -1.90 5.58
N TRP A 199 6.54 -1.99 4.85
CA TRP A 199 6.37 -2.84 3.67
C TRP A 199 6.80 -4.29 3.90
N PRO A 200 6.06 -5.04 4.72
CA PRO A 200 6.30 -6.46 4.91
C PRO A 200 6.06 -7.24 3.61
N PHE A 201 6.78 -8.34 3.46
CA PHE A 201 6.53 -9.36 2.45
C PHE A 201 6.94 -10.72 3.03
N ILE A 202 6.14 -11.75 2.77
CA ILE A 202 6.43 -13.13 3.15
C ILE A 202 6.48 -13.99 1.90
N ASP A 203 7.49 -14.85 1.78
CA ASP A 203 7.59 -15.75 0.63
C ASP A 203 6.59 -16.92 0.70
N THR A 204 6.43 -17.62 -0.40
CA THR A 204 5.43 -18.68 -0.55
C THR A 204 5.71 -19.91 0.31
N ASP A 205 6.97 -20.17 0.69
CA ASP A 205 7.34 -21.26 1.60
C ASP A 205 7.24 -20.86 3.09
N LYS A 206 6.88 -19.61 3.38
CA LYS A 206 6.77 -19.01 4.73
C LYS A 206 8.06 -19.09 5.55
N ARG A 207 9.23 -19.19 4.90
CA ARG A 207 10.53 -19.31 5.56
C ARG A 207 11.30 -18.01 5.64
N HIS A 208 10.97 -17.05 4.78
CA HIS A 208 11.62 -15.75 4.74
C HIS A 208 10.59 -14.63 4.86
N PHE A 209 10.87 -13.72 5.76
CA PHE A 209 10.06 -12.52 5.98
C PHE A 209 10.90 -11.29 5.66
N TYR A 210 10.47 -10.52 4.70
CA TYR A 210 11.15 -9.31 4.25
C TYR A 210 10.46 -8.07 4.80
N THR A 211 11.24 -7.06 5.11
CA THR A 211 10.74 -5.75 5.53
C THR A 211 11.72 -4.67 5.10
N THR A 212 11.23 -3.47 4.86
CA THR A 212 12.08 -2.30 4.70
C THR A 212 12.33 -1.68 6.06
N VAL A 213 13.59 -1.51 6.42
CA VAL A 213 14.01 -0.84 7.66
C VAL A 213 14.54 0.54 7.34
N VAL A 214 14.01 1.56 8.03
CA VAL A 214 14.42 2.96 7.84
C VAL A 214 15.53 3.28 8.84
N VAL A 215 16.78 3.22 8.40
CA VAL A 215 17.95 3.40 9.26
C VAL A 215 18.44 4.84 9.19
N GLY A 216 18.58 5.51 10.33
CA GLY A 216 19.24 6.83 10.42
C GLY A 216 20.76 6.71 10.25
N LYS A 217 21.36 7.46 9.34
CA LYS A 217 22.81 7.57 9.20
C LYS A 217 23.41 8.41 10.35
N SER A 218 23.58 7.81 11.53
CA SER A 218 24.21 8.42 12.70
C SER A 218 23.37 9.40 13.55
N ALA A 219 23.26 9.09 14.83
CA ALA A 219 22.55 9.88 15.86
C ALA A 219 23.18 11.26 16.19
N SER A 220 24.12 11.77 15.43
CA SER A 220 24.86 13.00 15.74
C SER A 220 24.51 14.21 14.87
N VAL A 221 23.72 14.05 13.79
CA VAL A 221 23.29 15.17 12.94
C VAL A 221 21.86 14.96 12.48
N ALA A 222 20.94 15.68 13.08
CA ALA A 222 19.53 15.69 12.75
C ALA A 222 19.25 16.45 11.43
N ASN A 223 19.70 15.89 10.31
CA ASN A 223 19.29 16.33 8.99
C ASN A 223 18.46 15.23 8.36
N SER A 224 17.25 15.52 7.93
CA SER A 224 16.34 14.62 7.22
C SER A 224 16.90 14.00 5.92
N PHE A 225 18.14 14.33 5.54
CA PHE A 225 18.88 13.80 4.40
C PHE A 225 19.75 12.57 4.75
N ASP A 226 19.80 12.16 6.02
CA ASP A 226 20.60 11.03 6.49
C ASP A 226 19.78 9.78 6.81
N ILE A 227 18.53 9.72 6.34
CA ILE A 227 17.65 8.55 6.48
C ILE A 227 17.88 7.65 5.25
N GLN A 228 18.14 6.37 5.47
CA GLN A 228 18.27 5.36 4.44
C GLN A 228 17.24 4.26 4.66
N GLU A 229 16.57 3.86 3.59
CA GLU A 229 15.66 2.72 3.54
C GLU A 229 16.41 1.56 2.89
N ASP A 230 16.44 0.40 3.57
CA ASP A 230 17.07 -0.82 3.07
C ASP A 230 16.16 -2.04 3.27
N ILE A 231 16.27 -3.02 2.38
CA ILE A 231 15.52 -4.27 2.46
C ILE A 231 16.26 -5.26 3.38
N PHE A 232 15.56 -5.70 4.41
CA PHE A 232 16.03 -6.70 5.37
C PHE A 232 15.19 -7.98 5.24
N CYS A 233 15.79 -9.08 5.66
CA CYS A 233 15.17 -10.40 5.67
C CYS A 233 15.37 -11.10 7.00
N SER A 234 14.34 -11.74 7.52
CA SER A 234 14.40 -12.72 8.60
C SER A 234 14.13 -14.11 8.05
N THR A 235 14.74 -15.11 8.64
CA THR A 235 14.52 -16.52 8.32
C THR A 235 13.80 -17.20 9.48
N LEU A 236 12.82 -18.04 9.18
CA LEU A 236 12.14 -18.88 10.18
C LEU A 236 13.07 -20.03 10.58
N SER A 237 13.38 -20.11 11.86
CA SER A 237 14.19 -21.21 12.44
C SER A 237 13.39 -22.51 12.50
N SER A 238 14.08 -23.63 12.68
CA SER A 238 13.46 -24.97 12.78
C SER A 238 12.52 -25.14 13.97
N ASP A 239 12.61 -24.26 14.99
CA ASP A 239 11.74 -24.23 16.17
C ASP A 239 10.59 -23.23 16.02
N GLY A 240 10.33 -22.72 14.82
CA GLY A 240 9.21 -21.84 14.49
C GLY A 240 9.37 -20.39 14.94
N ARG A 241 10.58 -19.92 15.24
CA ARG A 241 10.84 -18.53 15.62
C ARG A 241 11.52 -17.76 14.50
N TRP A 242 11.12 -16.53 14.30
CA TRP A 242 11.81 -15.61 13.40
C TRP A 242 13.17 -15.21 13.99
N LEU A 243 14.21 -15.36 13.21
CA LEU A 243 15.56 -14.88 13.54
C LEU A 243 15.63 -13.35 13.36
N PRO A 244 16.56 -12.65 14.03
CA PRO A 244 16.74 -11.22 13.82
C PRO A 244 16.94 -10.87 12.35
N VAL A 245 16.22 -9.84 11.87
CA VAL A 245 16.36 -9.36 10.49
C VAL A 245 17.79 -8.94 10.18
N GLN A 246 18.23 -9.26 8.99
CA GLN A 246 19.55 -8.90 8.44
C GLN A 246 19.39 -8.31 7.06
N ALA A 247 20.26 -7.39 6.67
CA ALA A 247 20.31 -6.89 5.31
C ALA A 247 20.41 -8.06 4.31
N VAL A 248 19.60 -8.04 3.24
CA VAL A 248 19.62 -9.14 2.27
C VAL A 248 21.00 -9.31 1.63
N ALA A 249 21.41 -10.56 1.46
CA ALA A 249 22.73 -10.87 0.94
C ALA A 249 22.84 -10.62 -0.57
N GLY A 250 23.94 -10.03 -1.04
CA GLY A 250 24.19 -9.80 -2.47
C GLY A 250 24.62 -8.36 -2.77
N GLU A 251 24.27 -7.90 -3.98
CA GLU A 251 24.64 -6.57 -4.49
C GLU A 251 23.45 -5.60 -4.56
N LEU A 252 22.40 -5.86 -3.76
CA LEU A 252 21.12 -5.16 -3.85
C LEU A 252 21.21 -3.72 -3.33
N HIS A 253 21.87 -3.54 -2.18
CA HIS A 253 21.94 -2.26 -1.49
C HIS A 253 22.87 -1.25 -2.15
N SER A 254 22.52 0.02 -2.05
CA SER A 254 23.32 1.17 -2.47
C SER A 254 23.45 2.19 -1.32
N ASN A 255 23.86 3.42 -1.61
CA ASN A 255 23.82 4.53 -0.64
C ASN A 255 22.50 5.32 -0.73
N GLU A 256 21.60 4.88 -1.58
CA GLU A 256 20.27 5.48 -1.81
C GLU A 256 19.22 4.58 -1.14
N ASN A 257 17.94 4.91 -1.30
CA ASN A 257 16.84 4.18 -0.67
C ASN A 257 16.39 3.00 -1.53
N GLU A 258 16.35 1.79 -0.97
CA GLU A 258 15.78 0.58 -1.55
C GLU A 258 14.70 0.01 -0.61
N GLY A 259 13.49 -0.24 -1.13
CA GLY A 259 12.39 -0.76 -0.29
C GLY A 259 11.21 -1.33 -1.04
N ALA A 260 10.19 -1.73 -0.30
CA ALA A 260 8.93 -2.23 -0.83
C ALA A 260 9.13 -3.36 -1.86
N CYS A 261 9.67 -4.49 -1.44
CA CYS A 261 9.95 -5.62 -2.33
C CYS A 261 8.79 -6.60 -2.44
N CYS A 262 8.73 -7.31 -3.58
CA CYS A 262 8.03 -8.59 -3.73
C CYS A 262 8.92 -9.59 -4.46
N ILE A 263 8.66 -10.88 -4.26
CA ILE A 263 9.48 -11.97 -4.80
C ILE A 263 8.59 -12.92 -5.60
N SER A 264 9.08 -13.40 -6.75
CA SER A 264 8.38 -14.42 -7.53
C SER A 264 8.18 -15.71 -6.72
N ALA A 265 7.10 -16.45 -7.01
CA ALA A 265 6.75 -17.67 -6.28
C ALA A 265 7.86 -18.73 -6.28
N ASP A 266 8.70 -18.75 -7.32
CA ASP A 266 9.88 -19.61 -7.43
C ASP A 266 11.12 -19.09 -6.68
N GLY A 267 11.02 -17.94 -6.00
CA GLY A 267 12.11 -17.30 -5.25
C GLY A 267 13.24 -16.74 -6.11
N LYS A 268 13.09 -16.70 -7.43
CA LYS A 268 14.16 -16.36 -8.38
C LYS A 268 14.30 -14.86 -8.64
N TYR A 269 13.22 -14.13 -8.71
CA TYR A 269 13.20 -12.69 -9.01
C TYR A 269 12.67 -11.90 -7.82
N MET A 270 13.34 -10.81 -7.46
CA MET A 270 12.84 -9.79 -6.54
C MET A 270 12.59 -8.52 -7.33
N PHE A 271 11.39 -7.96 -7.20
CA PHE A 271 11.08 -6.61 -7.64
C PHE A 271 11.05 -5.69 -6.43
N PHE A 272 11.52 -4.47 -6.57
CA PHE A 272 11.54 -3.49 -5.48
C PHE A 272 11.62 -2.06 -6.02
N ALA A 273 11.29 -1.09 -5.17
CA ALA A 273 11.45 0.32 -5.48
C ALA A 273 12.83 0.81 -5.02
N ALA A 274 13.50 1.60 -5.85
CA ALA A 274 14.68 2.35 -5.45
C ALA A 274 14.55 3.81 -5.88
N CYS A 275 14.93 4.73 -4.97
CA CYS A 275 14.75 6.16 -5.19
C CYS A 275 16.11 6.83 -5.39
N ASN A 276 16.17 7.75 -6.38
CA ASN A 276 17.38 8.55 -6.71
C ASN A 276 18.62 7.74 -7.09
N ARG A 277 18.48 6.48 -7.46
CA ARG A 277 19.59 5.62 -7.84
C ARG A 277 20.26 6.11 -9.12
N ARG A 278 21.61 6.04 -9.18
CA ARG A 278 22.36 6.43 -10.37
C ARG A 278 21.97 5.59 -11.58
N GLY A 279 21.60 6.25 -12.68
CA GLY A 279 21.16 5.60 -13.93
C GLY A 279 19.65 5.56 -14.13
N GLY A 280 18.86 5.96 -13.12
CA GLY A 280 17.43 6.21 -13.26
C GLY A 280 17.10 7.62 -13.74
N GLY A 281 15.81 7.89 -13.98
CA GLY A 281 15.29 9.20 -14.42
C GLY A 281 15.11 10.22 -13.30
N GLY A 282 15.40 9.84 -12.06
CA GLY A 282 15.19 10.62 -10.82
C GLY A 282 13.79 10.39 -10.23
N GLY A 283 13.72 10.33 -8.90
CA GLY A 283 12.54 9.89 -8.15
C GLY A 283 12.64 8.43 -7.77
N CYS A 284 11.50 7.75 -7.56
CA CYS A 284 11.47 6.32 -7.28
C CYS A 284 11.09 5.54 -8.55
N GLU A 285 11.80 4.46 -8.81
CA GLU A 285 11.66 3.61 -9.97
C GLU A 285 11.71 2.14 -9.54
N LEU A 286 11.13 1.26 -10.36
CA LEU A 286 11.15 -0.18 -10.10
C LEU A 286 12.39 -0.83 -10.70
N TYR A 287 13.00 -1.68 -9.91
CA TYR A 287 14.15 -2.50 -10.25
C TYR A 287 13.81 -3.97 -10.03
N TYR A 288 14.56 -4.85 -10.67
CA TYR A 288 14.55 -6.27 -10.34
C TYR A 288 15.98 -6.77 -10.08
N SER A 289 16.06 -7.84 -9.28
CA SER A 289 17.28 -8.58 -8.99
C SER A 289 17.02 -10.07 -9.11
N ILE A 290 18.05 -10.84 -9.46
CA ILE A 290 17.98 -12.30 -9.65
C ILE A 290 18.68 -12.98 -8.48
N ASN A 291 18.01 -14.00 -7.92
CA ASN A 291 18.56 -14.82 -6.86
C ASN A 291 19.52 -15.89 -7.43
N HIS A 292 20.73 -15.89 -6.93
CA HIS A 292 21.73 -16.92 -7.21
C HIS A 292 22.11 -17.63 -5.91
N ASN A 293 21.39 -18.71 -5.57
CA ASN A 293 21.66 -19.52 -4.36
C ASN A 293 21.66 -18.68 -3.06
N GLY A 294 20.61 -17.88 -2.86
CA GLY A 294 20.43 -17.04 -1.67
C GLY A 294 21.18 -15.70 -1.70
N ARG A 295 21.79 -15.34 -2.83
CA ARG A 295 22.45 -14.03 -3.02
C ARG A 295 21.81 -13.30 -4.20
N TRP A 296 21.37 -12.07 -3.95
CA TRP A 296 20.75 -11.23 -4.94
C TRP A 296 21.80 -10.57 -5.84
N SER A 297 21.57 -10.60 -7.14
CA SER A 297 22.41 -9.96 -8.14
C SER A 297 22.36 -8.43 -8.05
N ARG A 298 23.26 -7.77 -8.75
CA ARG A 298 23.15 -6.32 -8.97
C ARG A 298 21.79 -5.98 -9.60
N PRO A 299 21.08 -4.99 -9.04
CA PRO A 299 19.78 -4.56 -9.56
C PRO A 299 19.82 -4.07 -11.00
N VAL A 300 18.80 -4.45 -11.74
CA VAL A 300 18.54 -4.00 -13.11
C VAL A 300 17.32 -3.08 -13.10
N LEU A 301 17.46 -1.89 -13.66
CA LEU A 301 16.33 -0.97 -13.86
C LEU A 301 15.30 -1.64 -14.78
N CYS A 302 14.05 -1.73 -14.35
CA CYS A 302 12.98 -2.24 -15.21
C CYS A 302 12.83 -1.33 -16.44
N PRO A 303 12.91 -1.89 -17.68
CA PRO A 303 12.85 -1.07 -18.88
C PRO A 303 11.44 -0.49 -19.11
N ALA A 304 11.37 0.52 -19.99
CA ALA A 304 10.11 1.02 -20.50
C ALA A 304 9.28 -0.13 -21.15
N PRO A 305 7.93 -0.07 -21.08
CA PRO A 305 7.14 1.07 -20.62
C PRO A 305 6.96 1.16 -19.09
N LEU A 306 7.46 0.23 -18.28
CA LEU A 306 7.19 0.20 -16.84
C LEU A 306 7.67 1.49 -16.15
N ASN A 307 8.94 1.83 -16.22
CA ASN A 307 9.51 3.05 -15.65
C ASN A 307 9.38 4.28 -16.59
N SER A 308 8.21 4.45 -17.19
CA SER A 308 7.90 5.61 -18.03
C SER A 308 7.07 6.68 -17.33
N LEU A 309 6.62 6.41 -16.11
CA LEU A 309 5.82 7.30 -15.28
C LEU A 309 6.74 8.14 -14.38
N ARG A 310 6.17 9.14 -13.70
CA ARG A 310 6.95 10.10 -12.91
C ARG A 310 7.52 9.51 -11.61
N TRP A 311 6.81 8.56 -11.02
CA TRP A 311 7.17 7.89 -9.77
C TRP A 311 6.50 6.52 -9.75
N GLN A 312 7.24 5.47 -9.40
CA GLN A 312 6.73 4.10 -9.27
C GLN A 312 7.27 3.47 -7.99
N SER A 313 6.42 2.70 -7.29
CA SER A 313 6.78 2.03 -6.04
C SER A 313 5.87 0.85 -5.74
N THR A 314 6.16 0.15 -4.64
CA THR A 314 5.35 -0.92 -4.05
C THR A 314 4.88 -1.97 -5.06
N PRO A 315 5.81 -2.67 -5.72
CA PRO A 315 5.47 -3.72 -6.67
C PRO A 315 4.84 -4.93 -5.98
N SER A 316 3.91 -5.60 -6.66
CA SER A 316 3.31 -6.87 -6.26
C SER A 316 3.11 -7.75 -7.46
N LEU A 317 3.77 -8.91 -7.51
CA LEU A 317 3.76 -9.83 -8.62
C LEU A 317 2.70 -10.92 -8.39
N SER A 318 1.90 -11.23 -9.42
CA SER A 318 1.01 -12.39 -9.39
C SER A 318 1.80 -13.70 -9.22
N ALA A 319 1.19 -14.70 -8.59
CA ALA A 319 1.89 -15.96 -8.29
C ALA A 319 2.39 -16.68 -9.57
N ASP A 320 1.68 -16.55 -10.71
CA ASP A 320 2.13 -17.07 -12.00
C ASP A 320 3.26 -16.25 -12.65
N GLY A 321 3.65 -15.14 -12.01
CA GLY A 321 4.73 -14.27 -12.47
C GLY A 321 4.40 -13.40 -13.68
N LYS A 322 3.15 -13.41 -14.19
CA LYS A 322 2.83 -12.75 -15.47
C LYS A 322 2.32 -11.32 -15.34
N THR A 323 1.79 -10.94 -14.18
CA THR A 323 1.23 -9.60 -13.95
C THR A 323 1.92 -8.94 -12.76
N LEU A 324 2.45 -7.75 -12.97
CA LEU A 324 3.02 -6.91 -11.92
C LEU A 324 2.06 -5.75 -11.65
N TYR A 325 1.57 -5.64 -10.41
CA TYR A 325 0.84 -4.49 -9.89
C TYR A 325 1.81 -3.54 -9.20
N PHE A 326 1.55 -2.24 -9.24
CA PHE A 326 2.42 -1.24 -8.60
C PHE A 326 1.68 0.08 -8.42
N SER A 327 2.16 0.91 -7.51
CA SER A 327 1.67 2.29 -7.36
C SER A 327 2.50 3.23 -8.22
N ALA A 328 1.86 4.21 -8.86
CA ALA A 328 2.58 5.22 -9.62
C ALA A 328 1.88 6.59 -9.62
N ILE A 329 2.68 7.63 -9.87
CA ILE A 329 2.20 8.96 -10.24
C ILE A 329 2.38 9.09 -11.75
N GLY A 330 1.28 9.18 -12.48
CA GLY A 330 1.34 9.26 -13.92
C GLY A 330 0.25 10.16 -14.51
N ASN A 331 0.65 11.05 -15.41
CA ASN A 331 -0.28 11.64 -16.34
C ASN A 331 -0.41 10.68 -17.52
N ILE A 332 -1.42 9.81 -17.50
CA ILE A 332 -1.77 9.05 -18.68
C ILE A 332 -2.43 10.01 -19.67
N PRO A 333 -2.04 9.99 -20.95
CA PRO A 333 -2.52 10.95 -21.94
C PRO A 333 -4.03 10.99 -22.12
N ASP A 334 -4.75 9.91 -21.76
CA ASP A 334 -6.20 9.81 -21.84
C ASP A 334 -6.93 10.36 -20.60
N GLY A 335 -6.19 10.81 -19.55
CA GLY A 335 -6.78 11.37 -18.33
C GLY A 335 -7.42 10.32 -17.41
N SER A 336 -7.09 9.03 -17.57
CA SER A 336 -7.65 7.94 -16.77
C SER A 336 -7.07 7.87 -15.35
N SER A 337 -5.87 8.43 -15.09
CA SER A 337 -5.32 8.66 -13.74
C SER A 337 -6.15 9.72 -13.02
N LYS A 338 -6.60 9.45 -11.81
CA LYS A 338 -7.56 10.28 -11.06
C LYS A 338 -6.96 10.92 -9.82
N GLY A 339 -6.05 10.24 -9.14
CA GLY A 339 -5.39 10.67 -7.91
C GLY A 339 -3.98 11.21 -8.13
N ASP A 340 -3.31 11.54 -7.03
CA ASP A 340 -1.87 11.81 -7.06
C ASP A 340 -1.09 10.50 -7.26
N LYS A 341 -1.56 9.40 -6.64
CA LYS A 341 -1.02 8.05 -6.77
C LYS A 341 -2.14 7.08 -7.08
N ASP A 342 -1.98 6.32 -8.13
CA ASP A 342 -2.93 5.30 -8.58
C ASP A 342 -2.26 3.93 -8.64
N ILE A 343 -3.07 2.86 -8.62
CA ILE A 343 -2.61 1.49 -8.85
C ILE A 343 -2.65 1.18 -10.34
N PHE A 344 -1.52 0.68 -10.83
CA PHE A 344 -1.29 0.23 -12.18
C PHE A 344 -1.00 -1.26 -12.22
N LYS A 345 -1.12 -1.84 -13.40
CA LYS A 345 -0.64 -3.20 -13.71
C LYS A 345 0.12 -3.21 -15.02
N CYS A 346 1.00 -4.19 -15.19
CA CYS A 346 1.62 -4.51 -16.48
C CYS A 346 1.88 -6.00 -16.63
N ASN A 347 2.05 -6.45 -17.86
CA ASN A 347 2.46 -7.83 -18.14
C ASN A 347 3.98 -7.95 -18.06
N VAL A 348 4.46 -9.03 -17.42
CA VAL A 348 5.87 -9.39 -17.30
C VAL A 348 6.17 -10.54 -18.26
N PHE A 349 7.26 -10.43 -18.98
CA PHE A 349 7.76 -11.47 -19.88
C PHE A 349 9.21 -11.82 -19.55
N TYR A 350 9.48 -13.10 -19.37
CA TYR A 350 10.79 -13.67 -19.02
C TYR A 350 11.54 -14.06 -20.29
N ASN A 351 12.60 -13.35 -20.62
CA ASN A 351 13.42 -13.63 -21.80
C ASN A 351 14.34 -14.82 -21.55
N LYS A 352 14.77 -15.47 -22.65
CA LYS A 352 15.66 -16.66 -22.57
C LYS A 352 17.03 -16.39 -21.94
N ASP A 353 17.49 -15.13 -21.96
CA ASP A 353 18.74 -14.68 -21.35
C ASP A 353 18.59 -14.32 -19.85
N GLY A 354 17.38 -14.50 -19.29
CA GLY A 354 17.05 -14.17 -17.89
C GLY A 354 16.67 -12.70 -17.67
N SER A 355 16.72 -11.85 -18.70
CA SER A 355 16.22 -10.48 -18.61
C SER A 355 14.69 -10.44 -18.65
N LEU A 356 14.11 -9.31 -18.20
CA LEU A 356 12.66 -9.11 -18.18
C LEU A 356 12.25 -8.03 -19.19
N SER A 357 11.07 -8.22 -19.77
CA SER A 357 10.38 -7.23 -20.60
C SER A 357 8.98 -6.97 -20.05
N PHE A 358 8.48 -5.77 -20.22
CA PHE A 358 7.18 -5.33 -19.68
C PHE A 358 6.32 -4.78 -20.81
N TYR A 359 5.01 -5.06 -20.73
CA TYR A 359 4.04 -4.65 -21.75
C TYR A 359 2.74 -4.22 -21.09
N ARG A 360 1.95 -3.39 -21.78
CA ARG A 360 0.61 -2.99 -21.38
C ARG A 360 0.55 -2.43 -19.96
N VAL A 361 1.25 -1.32 -19.74
CA VAL A 361 1.08 -0.54 -18.51
C VAL A 361 -0.29 0.11 -18.56
N GLU A 362 -1.17 -0.30 -17.65
CA GLU A 362 -2.56 0.12 -17.56
C GLU A 362 -2.87 0.59 -16.15
N VAL A 363 -3.62 1.69 -16.02
CA VAL A 363 -4.18 2.12 -14.74
C VAL A 363 -5.43 1.27 -14.45
N LEU A 364 -5.67 0.90 -13.19
CA LEU A 364 -6.89 0.19 -12.82
C LEU A 364 -8.10 1.12 -12.84
N GLY A 365 -9.29 0.53 -12.95
CA GLY A 365 -10.55 1.23 -13.03
C GLY A 365 -10.96 1.99 -11.76
N PRO A 366 -12.12 2.69 -11.81
CA PRO A 366 -12.64 3.46 -10.68
C PRO A 366 -13.13 2.61 -9.51
N GLU A 367 -13.23 1.31 -9.69
CA GLU A 367 -13.53 0.33 -8.65
C GLU A 367 -12.38 0.23 -7.63
N VAL A 368 -11.15 0.53 -8.08
CA VAL A 368 -9.91 0.49 -7.30
C VAL A 368 -9.36 1.90 -7.09
N ASN A 369 -9.22 2.70 -8.15
CA ASN A 369 -8.61 4.03 -8.09
C ASN A 369 -9.65 5.14 -7.91
N THR A 370 -9.41 6.05 -6.98
CA THR A 370 -10.23 7.21 -6.66
C THR A 370 -9.55 8.53 -7.07
N PRO A 371 -10.17 9.71 -6.89
CA PRO A 371 -9.46 10.99 -7.00
C PRO A 371 -8.42 11.27 -5.89
N TYR A 372 -8.18 10.32 -5.01
CA TYR A 372 -7.24 10.39 -3.88
C TYR A 372 -6.06 9.44 -4.12
N ASN A 373 -5.40 8.97 -3.07
CA ASN A 373 -4.23 8.10 -3.20
C ASN A 373 -4.60 6.63 -2.97
N GLU A 374 -4.17 5.79 -3.87
CA GLU A 374 -4.16 4.34 -3.74
C GLU A 374 -2.70 3.85 -3.85
N ILE A 375 -2.24 3.17 -2.81
CA ILE A 375 -0.85 2.70 -2.72
C ILE A 375 -0.74 1.27 -2.20
N SER A 376 0.46 0.72 -2.29
CA SER A 376 0.81 -0.59 -1.73
C SER A 376 -0.13 -1.71 -2.18
N PRO A 377 -0.35 -1.89 -3.50
CA PRO A 377 -1.12 -3.03 -3.97
C PRO A 377 -0.43 -4.33 -3.58
N PHE A 378 -1.23 -5.31 -3.18
CA PHE A 378 -0.80 -6.69 -2.97
C PHE A 378 -1.83 -7.63 -3.59
N ILE A 379 -1.43 -8.28 -4.67
CA ILE A 379 -2.25 -9.35 -5.27
C ILE A 379 -2.13 -10.61 -4.42
N SER A 380 -3.26 -11.15 -4.01
CA SER A 380 -3.29 -12.38 -3.22
C SER A 380 -2.60 -13.54 -3.95
N PRO A 381 -2.06 -14.53 -3.24
CA PRO A 381 -1.45 -15.71 -3.86
C PRO A 381 -2.36 -16.43 -4.86
N TYR A 382 -3.68 -16.38 -4.64
CA TYR A 382 -4.67 -17.00 -5.53
C TYR A 382 -5.16 -16.09 -6.66
N GLY A 383 -4.72 -14.81 -6.69
CA GLY A 383 -5.07 -13.86 -7.75
C GLY A 383 -6.52 -13.33 -7.72
N ASP A 384 -7.29 -13.69 -6.70
CA ASP A 384 -8.72 -13.37 -6.55
C ASP A 384 -8.99 -12.10 -5.75
N LEU A 385 -8.03 -11.65 -4.93
CA LEU A 385 -8.09 -10.43 -4.14
C LEU A 385 -6.90 -9.53 -4.42
N LEU A 386 -7.18 -8.25 -4.62
CA LEU A 386 -6.19 -7.19 -4.65
C LEU A 386 -6.38 -6.34 -3.38
N TYR A 387 -5.46 -6.46 -2.43
CA TYR A 387 -5.38 -5.58 -1.27
C TYR A 387 -4.61 -4.32 -1.63
N PHE A 388 -4.94 -3.20 -1.01
CA PHE A 388 -4.23 -1.94 -1.19
C PHE A 388 -4.59 -0.97 -0.06
N SER A 389 -3.87 0.13 0.06
CA SER A 389 -4.17 1.19 1.02
C SER A 389 -4.67 2.43 0.30
N SER A 390 -5.75 3.04 0.81
CA SER A 390 -6.40 4.19 0.19
C SER A 390 -6.83 5.24 1.23
N ASP A 391 -6.77 6.51 0.85
CA ASP A 391 -7.38 7.62 1.59
C ASP A 391 -8.69 8.11 0.93
N GLY A 392 -9.16 7.40 -0.11
CA GLY A 392 -10.32 7.76 -0.93
C GLY A 392 -11.56 6.86 -0.79
N HIS A 393 -11.43 5.60 -0.40
CA HIS A 393 -12.51 4.60 -0.36
C HIS A 393 -13.36 4.61 0.92
N GLY A 394 -13.43 5.71 1.63
CA GLY A 394 -14.05 5.75 2.96
C GLY A 394 -13.17 5.03 3.99
N GLY A 395 -13.31 5.34 5.26
CA GLY A 395 -12.47 4.69 6.26
C GLY A 395 -12.35 5.47 7.55
N MET A 396 -11.37 5.09 8.36
CA MET A 396 -11.18 5.59 9.71
C MET A 396 -9.97 6.50 9.85
N GLY A 397 -8.95 6.31 8.99
CA GLY A 397 -7.65 6.96 9.17
C GLY A 397 -7.24 7.89 8.04
N GLY A 398 -5.97 7.97 7.81
CA GLY A 398 -5.38 8.52 6.61
C GLY A 398 -5.47 7.48 5.50
N LEU A 399 -4.47 6.60 5.43
CA LEU A 399 -4.51 5.42 4.56
C LEU A 399 -5.18 4.27 5.31
N ASP A 400 -6.23 3.72 4.73
CA ASP A 400 -6.94 2.55 5.23
C ASP A 400 -6.70 1.36 4.29
N VAL A 401 -6.57 0.15 4.82
CA VAL A 401 -6.49 -1.09 4.03
C VAL A 401 -7.85 -1.39 3.43
N CYS A 402 -7.86 -1.54 2.12
CA CYS A 402 -9.01 -1.97 1.32
C CYS A 402 -8.66 -3.19 0.50
N TYR A 403 -9.67 -3.90 0.00
CA TYR A 403 -9.49 -4.94 -0.99
C TYR A 403 -10.55 -4.85 -2.08
N SER A 404 -10.19 -5.31 -3.28
CA SER A 404 -11.12 -5.56 -4.38
C SER A 404 -11.08 -7.04 -4.74
N ARG A 405 -12.24 -7.63 -5.03
CA ARG A 405 -12.35 -9.03 -5.43
C ARG A 405 -12.52 -9.12 -6.95
N LEU A 406 -11.79 -10.03 -7.56
CA LEU A 406 -11.94 -10.34 -8.98
C LEU A 406 -13.29 -11.05 -9.20
N ASP A 407 -14.07 -10.57 -10.14
CA ASP A 407 -15.34 -11.20 -10.49
C ASP A 407 -15.15 -12.33 -11.52
N THR A 408 -16.23 -13.03 -11.84
CA THR A 408 -16.23 -14.13 -12.79
C THR A 408 -15.93 -13.72 -14.24
N THR A 409 -15.90 -12.42 -14.53
CA THR A 409 -15.54 -11.89 -15.86
C THR A 409 -14.08 -11.48 -15.95
N GLY A 410 -13.33 -11.55 -14.82
CA GLY A 410 -11.96 -11.10 -14.71
C GLY A 410 -11.84 -9.58 -14.49
N ALA A 411 -12.92 -8.92 -14.06
CA ALA A 411 -12.91 -7.51 -13.69
C ALA A 411 -12.81 -7.35 -12.16
N TRP A 412 -12.12 -6.31 -11.70
CA TRP A 412 -12.09 -5.93 -10.30
C TRP A 412 -13.42 -5.33 -9.87
N GLY A 413 -13.98 -5.81 -8.76
CA GLY A 413 -15.17 -5.24 -8.13
C GLY A 413 -14.87 -3.97 -7.35
N ASN A 414 -15.93 -3.33 -6.83
CA ASN A 414 -15.77 -2.16 -5.98
C ASN A 414 -14.92 -2.49 -4.74
N ALA A 415 -14.03 -1.57 -4.39
CA ALA A 415 -13.20 -1.70 -3.20
C ALA A 415 -14.04 -1.75 -1.92
N VAL A 416 -13.63 -2.60 -1.00
CA VAL A 416 -14.23 -2.78 0.31
C VAL A 416 -13.19 -2.45 1.37
N ASN A 417 -13.52 -1.58 2.33
CA ASN A 417 -12.68 -1.34 3.50
C ASN A 417 -12.64 -2.60 4.35
N ILE A 418 -11.44 -3.05 4.76
CA ILE A 418 -11.27 -4.32 5.48
C ILE A 418 -11.86 -4.29 6.91
N GLY A 419 -12.13 -3.10 7.45
CA GLY A 419 -12.82 -2.92 8.73
C GLY A 419 -11.93 -2.61 9.93
N TYR A 420 -12.61 -2.25 11.04
CA TYR A 420 -12.01 -2.05 12.36
C TYR A 420 -11.92 -3.42 13.08
N PRO A 421 -10.86 -3.77 13.79
CA PRO A 421 -9.74 -2.93 14.24
C PRO A 421 -8.50 -2.97 13.32
N ILE A 422 -8.57 -3.54 12.11
CA ILE A 422 -7.44 -3.51 11.17
C ILE A 422 -7.15 -2.06 10.81
N ASN A 423 -8.17 -1.34 10.32
CA ASN A 423 -8.09 0.09 10.08
C ASN A 423 -8.41 0.88 11.35
N THR A 424 -7.67 1.96 11.58
CA THR A 424 -7.79 2.85 12.73
C THR A 424 -7.82 4.32 12.27
N HIS A 425 -7.77 5.27 13.20
CA HIS A 425 -7.60 6.69 12.85
C HIS A 425 -6.18 7.04 12.34
N ARG A 426 -5.28 6.06 12.27
CA ARG A 426 -3.89 6.21 11.80
C ARG A 426 -3.75 5.85 10.33
N ASP A 427 -2.52 5.63 9.89
CA ASP A 427 -2.20 5.11 8.56
C ASP A 427 -1.87 3.62 8.65
N GLU A 428 -2.63 2.80 7.96
CA GLU A 428 -2.38 1.38 7.77
C GLU A 428 -2.00 1.13 6.30
N PHE A 429 -0.80 0.57 6.07
CA PHE A 429 -0.31 0.38 4.70
C PHE A 429 0.64 -0.82 4.57
N GLY A 430 0.88 -1.21 3.32
CA GLY A 430 1.74 -2.34 3.00
C GLY A 430 1.14 -3.66 3.48
N PHE A 431 -0.19 -3.81 3.38
CA PHE A 431 -0.87 -5.02 3.79
C PHE A 431 -0.57 -6.15 2.81
N VAL A 432 -0.13 -7.29 3.36
CA VAL A 432 0.15 -8.53 2.61
C VAL A 432 -0.44 -9.72 3.36
N VAL A 433 -0.71 -10.80 2.65
CA VAL A 433 -1.14 -12.06 3.27
C VAL A 433 -0.14 -13.17 2.96
N ASP A 434 -0.07 -14.18 3.82
CA ASP A 434 0.68 -15.38 3.55
C ASP A 434 -0.01 -16.26 2.49
N VAL A 435 0.65 -17.34 2.07
CA VAL A 435 0.16 -18.25 1.05
C VAL A 435 -1.18 -18.90 1.40
N THR A 436 -1.50 -19.05 2.68
CA THR A 436 -2.79 -19.60 3.13
C THR A 436 -3.93 -18.58 3.08
N GLY A 437 -3.61 -17.28 3.02
CA GLY A 437 -4.59 -16.22 3.16
C GLY A 437 -5.13 -16.04 4.58
N GLU A 438 -4.68 -16.84 5.54
CA GLU A 438 -5.15 -16.77 6.94
C GLU A 438 -4.49 -15.66 7.74
N HIS A 439 -3.19 -15.41 7.46
CA HIS A 439 -2.41 -14.43 8.19
C HIS A 439 -2.06 -13.24 7.31
N GLY A 440 -2.49 -12.07 7.76
CA GLY A 440 -2.10 -10.79 7.18
C GLY A 440 -0.97 -10.14 7.97
N TYR A 441 -0.21 -9.27 7.30
CA TYR A 441 0.84 -8.43 7.89
C TYR A 441 0.74 -7.04 7.32
N MET A 442 0.94 -6.02 8.15
CA MET A 442 0.93 -4.62 7.70
C MET A 442 1.82 -3.74 8.55
N SER A 443 2.06 -2.54 8.08
CA SER A 443 2.80 -1.50 8.79
C SER A 443 1.84 -0.50 9.43
N CYS A 444 2.02 -0.19 10.71
CA CYS A 444 1.25 0.83 11.42
C CYS A 444 2.02 1.46 12.58
N ASN A 445 1.46 2.53 13.17
CA ASN A 445 2.03 3.25 14.33
C ASN A 445 1.37 2.90 15.66
N GLY A 446 0.58 1.86 15.74
CA GLY A 446 -0.13 1.42 16.94
C GLY A 446 -1.36 0.60 16.62
N LEU A 447 -2.00 0.03 17.62
CA LEU A 447 -3.22 -0.78 17.49
C LEU A 447 -4.44 0.03 17.89
N ALA A 448 -5.61 -0.44 17.53
CA ALA A 448 -6.89 0.11 17.97
C ALA A 448 -6.98 0.13 19.50
N GLY A 449 -7.23 1.31 20.08
CA GLY A 449 -7.27 1.51 21.52
C GLY A 449 -5.94 1.30 22.28
N GLY A 450 -4.84 1.01 21.56
CA GLY A 450 -3.51 0.79 22.10
C GLY A 450 -2.63 2.04 22.10
N GLU A 451 -1.42 1.86 22.66
CA GLU A 451 -0.41 2.92 22.67
C GLU A 451 0.06 3.27 21.26
N TYR A 452 0.38 4.53 21.06
CA TYR A 452 1.11 5.02 19.90
C TYR A 452 2.57 4.55 19.95
N TRP A 453 3.07 4.06 18.81
CA TRP A 453 4.48 3.73 18.65
C TRP A 453 5.18 4.85 17.88
N PRO A 454 6.28 5.40 18.42
CA PRO A 454 7.02 6.47 17.73
C PRO A 454 7.61 6.01 16.39
N ASN A 455 7.91 4.70 16.29
CA ASN A 455 8.36 4.05 15.06
C ASN A 455 7.28 3.10 14.54
N LYS A 456 7.15 3.02 13.23
CA LYS A 456 6.25 2.06 12.58
C LYS A 456 6.70 0.64 12.84
N ARG A 457 5.73 -0.24 13.10
CA ARG A 457 5.95 -1.66 13.36
C ARG A 457 5.13 -2.49 12.40
N ILE A 458 5.65 -3.69 12.13
CA ILE A 458 4.88 -4.74 11.47
C ILE A 458 4.02 -5.45 12.51
N VAL A 459 2.74 -5.59 12.19
CA VAL A 459 1.79 -6.38 12.96
C VAL A 459 1.35 -7.60 12.18
N SER A 460 1.00 -8.67 12.89
CA SER A 460 0.34 -9.86 12.34
C SER A 460 -1.14 -9.84 12.69
N ILE A 461 -1.96 -10.35 11.78
CA ILE A 461 -3.42 -10.32 11.83
C ILE A 461 -3.91 -11.71 11.44
N THR A 462 -4.79 -12.31 12.24
CA THR A 462 -5.54 -13.49 11.80
C THR A 462 -6.82 -13.03 11.11
N LEU A 463 -6.91 -13.25 9.80
CA LEU A 463 -8.03 -12.77 8.99
C LEU A 463 -9.28 -13.62 9.17
N PRO A 464 -10.47 -13.01 9.30
CA PRO A 464 -11.74 -13.71 9.20
C PRO A 464 -11.95 -14.24 7.77
N GLU A 465 -12.73 -15.30 7.65
CA GLU A 465 -12.90 -16.08 6.41
C GLU A 465 -13.34 -15.22 5.22
N GLU A 466 -14.25 -14.28 5.44
CA GLU A 466 -14.77 -13.37 4.40
C GLU A 466 -13.73 -12.44 3.80
N HIS A 467 -12.60 -12.23 4.49
CA HIS A 467 -11.48 -11.38 4.03
C HIS A 467 -10.30 -12.19 3.47
N ARG A 468 -10.41 -13.52 3.48
CA ARG A 468 -9.36 -14.41 2.96
C ARG A 468 -9.46 -14.54 1.44
N SER A 469 -8.30 -14.70 0.81
CA SER A 469 -8.18 -15.15 -0.56
C SER A 469 -8.19 -16.68 -0.62
N GLY A 470 -8.53 -17.25 -1.77
CA GLY A 470 -8.41 -18.70 -2.01
C GLY A 470 -9.43 -19.57 -1.30
N SER A 471 -10.41 -18.99 -0.59
CA SER A 471 -11.46 -19.72 0.16
C SER A 471 -12.26 -20.73 -0.67
N GLY A 472 -12.06 -20.77 -1.97
CA GLY A 472 -12.75 -21.69 -2.86
C GLY A 472 -12.15 -23.10 -2.97
N PHE A 473 -10.82 -23.25 -2.84
CA PHE A 473 -10.18 -24.55 -3.08
C PHE A 473 -9.73 -25.26 -1.81
N GLU A 474 -9.17 -24.56 -0.84
CA GLU A 474 -8.68 -25.17 0.40
C GLU A 474 -9.80 -25.73 1.29
N GLN A 475 -10.96 -25.09 1.30
CA GLN A 475 -12.13 -25.53 2.07
C GLN A 475 -12.86 -26.72 1.43
N LYS A 476 -12.58 -27.03 0.18
CA LYS A 476 -13.23 -28.14 -0.54
C LYS A 476 -12.65 -29.52 -0.16
N GLY A 477 -11.54 -29.56 0.61
CA GLY A 477 -10.88 -30.80 0.98
C GLY A 477 -10.08 -31.43 -0.18
N GLU A 478 -9.78 -32.73 -0.08
CA GLU A 478 -8.99 -33.46 -1.08
C GLU A 478 -9.79 -33.71 -2.37
N ASP A 479 -11.11 -33.85 -2.28
CA ASP A 479 -12.03 -34.13 -3.39
C ASP A 479 -13.02 -33.01 -3.59
N PHE A 480 -13.06 -32.41 -4.77
CA PHE A 480 -14.04 -31.36 -5.09
C PHE A 480 -14.37 -31.29 -6.58
N THR A 481 -15.54 -30.75 -6.88
CA THR A 481 -15.92 -30.41 -8.26
C THR A 481 -15.32 -29.04 -8.62
N LEU A 482 -14.62 -28.99 -9.74
CA LEU A 482 -14.16 -27.72 -10.31
C LEU A 482 -15.34 -27.01 -10.96
N GLU A 483 -15.89 -26.03 -10.26
CA GLU A 483 -17.05 -25.25 -10.71
C GLU A 483 -16.70 -24.35 -11.90
N ASN A 484 -17.73 -23.91 -12.62
CA ASN A 484 -17.61 -22.95 -13.72
C ASN A 484 -16.67 -23.37 -14.86
N ILE A 485 -16.51 -24.67 -15.07
CA ILE A 485 -15.83 -25.21 -16.24
C ILE A 485 -16.87 -25.57 -17.30
N TYR A 486 -16.83 -24.86 -18.40
CA TYR A 486 -17.84 -24.93 -19.45
C TYR A 486 -17.29 -25.51 -20.73
N PHE A 487 -18.10 -26.37 -21.33
CA PHE A 487 -17.88 -26.95 -22.66
C PHE A 487 -19.15 -26.81 -23.50
N ASP A 488 -19.02 -26.72 -24.81
CA ASP A 488 -20.17 -26.84 -25.67
C ASP A 488 -20.66 -28.30 -25.75
N THR A 489 -21.90 -28.47 -26.24
CA THR A 489 -22.48 -29.80 -26.36
C THR A 489 -21.63 -30.65 -27.31
N ASP A 490 -21.26 -31.85 -26.85
CA ASP A 490 -20.47 -32.81 -27.63
C ASP A 490 -19.06 -32.31 -28.03
N VAL A 491 -18.51 -31.35 -27.26
CA VAL A 491 -17.18 -30.77 -27.51
C VAL A 491 -16.36 -30.81 -26.22
N SER A 492 -15.06 -30.97 -26.35
CA SER A 492 -14.08 -30.97 -25.25
C SER A 492 -13.27 -29.67 -25.18
N THR A 493 -13.47 -28.73 -26.10
CA THR A 493 -12.79 -27.41 -26.05
C THR A 493 -13.37 -26.55 -24.92
N LEU A 494 -12.49 -26.04 -24.07
CA LEU A 494 -12.86 -25.13 -23.00
C LEU A 494 -13.43 -23.83 -23.56
N ARG A 495 -14.53 -23.35 -22.95
CA ARG A 495 -15.08 -22.05 -23.26
C ARG A 495 -14.32 -20.95 -22.54
N PRO A 496 -14.22 -19.73 -23.12
CA PRO A 496 -13.50 -18.60 -22.51
C PRO A 496 -13.96 -18.25 -21.10
N GLU A 497 -15.23 -18.48 -20.78
CA GLU A 497 -15.82 -18.23 -19.46
C GLU A 497 -15.23 -19.13 -18.35
N SER A 498 -14.55 -20.23 -18.73
CA SER A 498 -13.86 -21.12 -17.79
C SER A 498 -12.50 -20.60 -17.36
N PHE A 499 -11.87 -19.72 -18.15
CA PHE A 499 -10.47 -19.33 -17.95
C PHE A 499 -10.21 -18.63 -16.63
N PRO A 500 -11.04 -17.68 -16.14
CA PRO A 500 -10.80 -17.06 -14.83
C PRO A 500 -10.73 -18.05 -13.68
N TYR A 501 -11.54 -19.10 -13.71
CA TYR A 501 -11.53 -20.15 -12.68
C TYR A 501 -10.32 -21.07 -12.80
N LEU A 502 -9.94 -21.41 -14.03
CA LEU A 502 -8.73 -22.20 -14.28
C LEU A 502 -7.48 -21.41 -13.91
N ASP A 503 -7.45 -20.11 -14.17
CA ASP A 503 -6.35 -19.24 -13.74
C ASP A 503 -6.22 -19.21 -12.22
N ALA A 504 -7.34 -19.07 -11.49
CA ALA A 504 -7.34 -19.14 -10.02
C ALA A 504 -6.83 -20.52 -9.53
N PHE A 505 -7.20 -21.61 -10.21
CA PHE A 505 -6.72 -22.94 -9.87
C PHE A 505 -5.22 -23.13 -10.21
N VAL A 506 -4.73 -22.56 -11.30
CA VAL A 506 -3.30 -22.48 -11.61
C VAL A 506 -2.54 -21.77 -10.51
N GLN A 507 -3.05 -20.63 -10.04
CA GLN A 507 -2.45 -19.87 -8.92
C GLN A 507 -2.39 -20.75 -7.65
N PHE A 508 -3.50 -21.41 -7.30
CA PHE A 508 -3.54 -22.36 -6.17
C PHE A 508 -2.46 -23.43 -6.29
N LEU A 509 -2.36 -24.10 -7.45
CA LEU A 509 -1.35 -25.15 -7.67
C LEU A 509 0.09 -24.64 -7.72
N THR A 510 0.28 -23.37 -8.09
CA THR A 510 1.59 -22.73 -8.13
C THR A 510 2.12 -22.45 -6.71
N VAL A 511 1.24 -21.99 -5.82
CA VAL A 511 1.61 -21.72 -4.43
C VAL A 511 1.66 -22.99 -3.57
N HIS A 512 1.11 -24.10 -4.08
CA HIS A 512 1.15 -25.43 -3.43
C HIS A 512 1.88 -26.46 -4.32
N PRO A 513 3.21 -26.38 -4.46
CA PRO A 513 3.97 -27.24 -5.39
C PRO A 513 3.96 -28.73 -5.01
N SER A 514 3.66 -29.08 -3.76
CA SER A 514 3.58 -30.46 -3.27
C SER A 514 2.31 -31.20 -3.67
N TYR A 515 1.25 -30.49 -4.11
CA TYR A 515 0.04 -31.17 -4.57
C TYR A 515 0.23 -31.77 -5.95
N LYS A 516 -0.11 -33.05 -6.07
CA LYS A 516 -0.45 -33.74 -7.34
C LYS A 516 -1.95 -33.74 -7.50
N ILE A 517 -2.42 -33.73 -8.72
CA ILE A 517 -3.86 -33.69 -9.03
C ILE A 517 -4.27 -34.84 -9.95
N HIS A 518 -5.43 -35.39 -9.65
CA HIS A 518 -6.14 -36.30 -10.52
C HIS A 518 -7.42 -35.61 -10.99
N ILE A 519 -7.60 -35.49 -12.30
CA ILE A 519 -8.72 -34.81 -12.94
C ILE A 519 -9.65 -35.83 -13.54
N THR A 520 -10.88 -35.91 -13.06
CA THR A 520 -11.91 -36.85 -13.53
C THR A 520 -13.00 -36.10 -14.30
N GLY A 521 -13.23 -36.46 -15.54
CA GLY A 521 -14.31 -35.94 -16.38
C GLY A 521 -15.56 -36.81 -16.32
N HIS A 522 -16.72 -36.17 -16.26
CA HIS A 522 -18.03 -36.80 -16.25
C HIS A 522 -18.93 -36.27 -17.37
N THR A 523 -19.88 -37.08 -17.80
CA THR A 523 -20.96 -36.69 -18.72
C THR A 523 -22.33 -37.06 -18.11
N ASP A 524 -23.38 -36.54 -18.72
CA ASP A 524 -24.73 -37.04 -18.50
C ASP A 524 -24.92 -38.37 -19.26
N ASP A 525 -26.10 -38.96 -19.16
CA ASP A 525 -26.47 -40.24 -19.79
C ASP A 525 -26.89 -40.10 -21.27
N THR A 526 -26.74 -38.93 -21.88
CA THR A 526 -27.08 -38.68 -23.28
C THR A 526 -25.98 -39.24 -24.18
N GLY A 527 -26.33 -40.16 -25.07
CA GLY A 527 -25.39 -40.80 -26.00
C GLY A 527 -25.01 -42.25 -25.63
N THR A 528 -24.02 -42.79 -26.30
CA THR A 528 -23.53 -44.15 -26.01
C THR A 528 -22.49 -44.13 -24.88
N GLN A 529 -22.39 -45.21 -24.15
CA GLN A 529 -21.42 -45.32 -23.05
C GLN A 529 -19.97 -45.11 -23.54
N GLU A 530 -19.62 -45.68 -24.69
CA GLU A 530 -18.28 -45.54 -25.28
C GLU A 530 -17.98 -44.11 -25.70
N HIS A 531 -18.96 -43.41 -26.30
CA HIS A 531 -18.84 -41.99 -26.63
C HIS A 531 -18.67 -41.13 -25.39
N ASN A 532 -19.51 -41.33 -24.38
CA ASN A 532 -19.47 -40.58 -23.12
C ASN A 532 -18.15 -40.79 -22.38
N PHE A 533 -17.60 -42.00 -22.37
CA PHE A 533 -16.28 -42.27 -21.81
C PHE A 533 -15.19 -41.48 -22.54
N THR A 534 -15.20 -41.49 -23.88
CA THR A 534 -14.22 -40.75 -24.68
C THR A 534 -14.33 -39.26 -24.49
N LEU A 535 -15.55 -38.71 -24.51
CA LEU A 535 -15.80 -37.28 -24.33
C LEU A 535 -15.38 -36.80 -22.94
N SER A 536 -15.68 -37.54 -21.88
CA SER A 536 -15.29 -37.21 -20.51
C SER A 536 -13.77 -37.18 -20.33
N LEU A 537 -13.05 -38.16 -20.91
CA LEU A 537 -11.59 -38.19 -20.89
C LEU A 537 -11.01 -36.97 -21.62
N GLN A 538 -11.49 -36.66 -22.83
CA GLN A 538 -11.02 -35.50 -23.59
C GLN A 538 -11.26 -34.19 -22.86
N ARG A 539 -12.35 -34.05 -22.11
CA ARG A 539 -12.62 -32.86 -21.28
C ARG A 539 -11.65 -32.76 -20.12
N ALA A 540 -11.35 -33.85 -19.40
CA ALA A 540 -10.33 -33.88 -18.35
C ALA A 540 -8.93 -33.55 -18.94
N GLU A 541 -8.60 -34.08 -20.12
CA GLU A 541 -7.34 -33.77 -20.82
C GLU A 541 -7.24 -32.30 -21.23
N SER A 542 -8.35 -31.67 -21.64
CA SER A 542 -8.38 -30.23 -21.97
C SER A 542 -8.06 -29.36 -20.78
N VAL A 543 -8.62 -29.68 -19.59
CA VAL A 543 -8.26 -29.01 -18.33
C VAL A 543 -6.79 -29.27 -18.00
N GLY A 544 -6.32 -30.52 -18.05
CA GLY A 544 -4.93 -30.85 -17.79
C GLY A 544 -3.95 -30.18 -18.76
N THR A 545 -4.33 -29.98 -20.01
CA THR A 545 -3.53 -29.27 -21.02
C THR A 545 -3.45 -27.78 -20.67
N TYR A 546 -4.59 -27.17 -20.31
CA TYR A 546 -4.61 -25.78 -19.86
C TYR A 546 -3.66 -25.54 -18.69
N LEU A 547 -3.71 -26.39 -17.66
CA LEU A 547 -2.83 -26.27 -16.49
C LEU A 547 -1.35 -26.39 -16.86
N LYS A 548 -1.00 -27.32 -17.78
CA LYS A 548 0.38 -27.50 -18.29
C LYS A 548 0.87 -26.28 -19.06
N GLU A 549 0.04 -25.73 -19.94
CA GLU A 549 0.36 -24.52 -20.72
C GLU A 549 0.55 -23.29 -19.82
N HIS A 550 -0.04 -23.31 -18.62
CA HIS A 550 0.07 -22.25 -17.62
C HIS A 550 1.11 -22.56 -16.51
N GLY A 551 2.02 -23.52 -16.75
CA GLY A 551 3.21 -23.71 -15.92
C GLY A 551 3.13 -24.82 -14.87
N ILE A 552 2.01 -25.55 -14.76
CA ILE A 552 1.93 -26.69 -13.83
C ILE A 552 2.64 -27.90 -14.46
N SER A 553 3.59 -28.50 -13.73
CA SER A 553 4.38 -29.65 -14.23
C SER A 553 3.48 -30.82 -14.61
N ALA A 554 3.75 -31.43 -15.80
CA ALA A 554 3.00 -32.59 -16.30
C ALA A 554 3.04 -33.79 -15.33
N GLU A 555 4.10 -33.93 -14.54
CA GLU A 555 4.26 -35.00 -13.54
C GLU A 555 3.30 -34.89 -12.36
N ARG A 556 2.71 -33.72 -12.18
CA ARG A 556 1.71 -33.42 -11.13
C ARG A 556 0.28 -33.71 -11.58
N ILE A 557 0.04 -34.00 -12.87
CA ILE A 557 -1.30 -34.03 -13.46
C ILE A 557 -1.59 -35.43 -14.01
N THR A 558 -2.66 -36.04 -13.54
CA THR A 558 -3.24 -37.24 -14.13
C THR A 558 -4.69 -36.99 -14.54
N THR A 559 -5.17 -37.63 -15.56
CA THR A 559 -6.52 -37.44 -16.13
C THR A 559 -7.24 -38.76 -16.33
N GLU A 560 -8.54 -38.78 -16.04
CA GLU A 560 -9.42 -39.92 -16.24
C GLU A 560 -10.79 -39.47 -16.78
N GLY A 561 -11.43 -40.31 -17.57
CA GLY A 561 -12.81 -40.15 -18.02
C GLY A 561 -13.65 -41.31 -17.54
N VAL A 562 -14.78 -41.07 -16.90
CA VAL A 562 -15.69 -42.08 -16.39
C VAL A 562 -17.06 -42.07 -17.09
N GLY A 563 -17.24 -41.20 -18.07
CA GLY A 563 -18.50 -41.04 -18.77
C GLY A 563 -19.67 -40.76 -17.86
N SER A 564 -20.79 -41.42 -18.07
CA SER A 564 -22.01 -41.32 -17.28
C SER A 564 -22.12 -42.36 -16.16
N SER A 565 -21.03 -43.07 -15.82
CA SER A 565 -21.09 -44.18 -14.86
C SER A 565 -21.25 -43.77 -13.41
N GLN A 566 -20.96 -42.49 -13.09
CA GLN A 566 -20.99 -41.95 -11.73
C GLN A 566 -21.86 -40.67 -11.68
N PRO A 567 -23.20 -40.79 -11.81
CA PRO A 567 -24.07 -39.64 -11.75
C PRO A 567 -24.20 -39.10 -10.30
N VAL A 568 -24.16 -37.78 -10.13
CA VAL A 568 -24.47 -37.10 -8.84
C VAL A 568 -25.94 -36.71 -8.73
N SER A 569 -26.66 -36.67 -9.87
CA SER A 569 -28.09 -36.40 -9.92
C SER A 569 -28.75 -37.36 -10.93
N LEU A 570 -29.91 -37.89 -10.54
CA LEU A 570 -30.77 -38.70 -11.43
C LEU A 570 -31.84 -37.84 -12.14
N THR A 571 -31.95 -36.57 -11.79
CA THR A 571 -32.99 -35.66 -12.30
C THR A 571 -32.44 -34.43 -13.01
N GLU A 572 -31.19 -34.05 -12.72
CA GLU A 572 -30.55 -32.88 -13.30
C GLU A 572 -29.27 -33.23 -14.05
N ASN A 573 -29.41 -33.49 -15.35
CA ASN A 573 -28.29 -33.88 -16.22
C ASN A 573 -27.17 -32.84 -16.27
N SER A 574 -27.47 -31.57 -16.00
CA SER A 574 -26.47 -30.49 -15.93
C SER A 574 -25.42 -30.72 -14.85
N LEU A 575 -25.79 -31.26 -13.69
CA LEU A 575 -24.88 -31.56 -12.59
C LEU A 575 -23.95 -32.74 -12.89
N ASN A 576 -24.37 -33.63 -13.79
CA ASN A 576 -23.54 -34.77 -14.17
C ASN A 576 -22.45 -34.42 -15.20
N ARG A 577 -22.57 -33.28 -15.91
CA ARG A 577 -21.53 -32.76 -16.80
C ARG A 577 -20.58 -31.87 -15.98
N ARG A 578 -19.59 -32.53 -15.38
CA ARG A 578 -18.68 -31.88 -14.44
C ARG A 578 -17.23 -32.36 -14.58
N ILE A 579 -16.32 -31.60 -14.01
CA ILE A 579 -14.93 -31.97 -13.75
C ILE A 579 -14.71 -32.09 -12.27
N GLU A 580 -14.23 -33.22 -11.80
CA GLU A 580 -13.82 -33.44 -10.41
C GLU A 580 -12.30 -33.38 -10.29
N ILE A 581 -11.82 -32.86 -9.19
CA ILE A 581 -10.41 -32.80 -8.82
C ILE A 581 -10.20 -33.60 -7.55
N HIS A 582 -9.19 -34.43 -7.54
CA HIS A 582 -8.66 -35.06 -6.35
C HIS A 582 -7.23 -34.58 -6.10
N LEU A 583 -7.01 -33.94 -4.95
CA LEU A 583 -5.69 -33.44 -4.52
C LEU A 583 -4.95 -34.54 -3.76
N LEU A 584 -3.74 -34.83 -4.21
CA LEU A 584 -2.84 -35.80 -3.59
C LEU A 584 -1.65 -35.05 -3.00
N MET A 585 -1.49 -35.07 -1.67
CA MET A 585 -0.26 -34.56 -1.05
C MET A 585 0.85 -35.61 -1.14
N GLU A 586 2.00 -35.22 -1.67
CA GLU A 586 3.22 -36.01 -1.54
C GLU A 586 3.78 -35.77 -0.12
N ASN A 587 3.81 -36.85 0.71
CA ASN A 587 4.37 -36.86 2.06
C ASN A 587 5.90 -36.69 2.04
#